data_7aaf026bfcd071ae5ad236e38b9e51b2
#
_entry.id   7aaf026bfcd071ae5ad236e38b9e51b2
#
_cell.length_a   1.000
_cell.length_b   1.000
_cell.length_c   1.000
_cell.angle_alpha   90.00
_cell.angle_beta   90.00
_cell.angle_gamma   90.00
#
_symmetry.space_group_name_H-M   'P 1'
#
loop_
_entity.id
_entity.type
_entity.pdbx_description
1 polymer ?
#
loop_
_entity_poly.entity_id
_entity_poly.type
_entity_poly.pdbx_seq_one_letter_code
_entity_poly.pdbx_strand_id
1 'polypeptide(L)'
;YAGCIYAGELFVVDVSNKNNPSTLGTHSTPNAFTHNAWVSDDGNYVFTTDEKSDAYIGSYDISDMSNIQEIDRIQSNPESNSIPHNTHVDGDFLITSWYRDGTTVHDISNPHNLVQVAYYDSYSGSGDGFDGCWGTYPFLPSGNIISSEINSSSNQSAKLMIYERGFVQACYLEGNITDATNGNNLSGASVEILNTPINNNSTSNLLGYYGSGTANPAIYDVVFSKPGYLTDTLQTTLLSGQVVILNAILYIDNNVPMLGCTNPSASNYNPNANTSLEFGGELDNTFGSGGFFNGNQHLIFDAYEDLLIKSAIFYADNPTTVTFELRNNAGIVIDDTTHSLISGQQQLILNFDTPIGNDFQLGISSGNSDLYRNDDNAVYPYNIGSIMSITNTSAGSPGYYYFYYNIEVEVPCEIITTTINEFNSNKKLTKIFDVLGRDVGATAKTPLFYIYDDGTVEKRIIIE
;
A
#
# COMPACT_ATOMS: atom_id res chain seq x y z
N TYR A 1 -22.82 19.28 15.07
CA TYR A 1 -22.09 18.30 14.28
C TYR A 1 -23.08 17.35 13.62
N ALA A 2 -22.74 16.83 12.45
CA ALA A 2 -23.58 15.88 11.74
C ALA A 2 -22.73 14.91 10.91
N GLY A 3 -23.09 13.63 10.95
CA GLY A 3 -22.66 12.67 9.96
C GLY A 3 -23.63 12.69 8.77
N CYS A 4 -23.15 12.44 7.57
CA CYS A 4 -23.95 12.39 6.36
C CYS A 4 -23.59 11.19 5.51
N ILE A 5 -24.36 10.11 5.64
CA ILE A 5 -24.13 8.82 4.93
C ILE A 5 -24.04 9.04 3.41
N TYR A 6 -24.95 9.82 2.82
CA TYR A 6 -25.00 10.02 1.37
C TYR A 6 -23.85 10.87 0.82
N ALA A 7 -23.31 11.78 1.62
CA ALA A 7 -22.17 12.59 1.23
C ALA A 7 -20.82 11.95 1.66
N GLY A 8 -20.85 11.04 2.64
CA GLY A 8 -19.64 10.42 3.21
C GLY A 8 -18.74 11.41 3.92
N GLU A 9 -19.34 12.41 4.60
CA GLU A 9 -18.63 13.54 5.18
C GLU A 9 -19.11 13.87 6.59
N LEU A 10 -18.20 14.37 7.41
CA LEU A 10 -18.46 15.10 8.63
C LEU A 10 -18.82 16.56 8.28
N PHE A 11 -19.90 17.07 8.83
CA PHE A 11 -20.30 18.48 8.73
C PHE A 11 -20.21 19.13 10.12
N VAL A 12 -19.56 20.28 10.20
CA VAL A 12 -19.63 21.20 11.35
C VAL A 12 -20.57 22.33 10.98
N VAL A 13 -21.67 22.47 11.73
CA VAL A 13 -22.77 23.38 11.38
C VAL A 13 -23.03 24.35 12.54
N ASP A 14 -23.04 25.65 12.23
CA ASP A 14 -23.55 26.68 13.15
C ASP A 14 -25.07 26.66 13.18
N VAL A 15 -25.64 26.37 14.34
CA VAL A 15 -27.07 26.36 14.60
C VAL A 15 -27.52 27.46 15.59
N SER A 16 -26.68 28.46 15.83
CA SER A 16 -27.01 29.62 16.68
C SER A 16 -28.28 30.31 16.21
N ASN A 17 -28.46 30.40 14.90
CA ASN A 17 -29.73 30.74 14.27
C ASN A 17 -30.39 29.50 13.70
N LYS A 18 -31.29 28.86 14.46
CA LYS A 18 -31.99 27.63 14.07
C LYS A 18 -32.81 27.76 12.78
N ASN A 19 -33.21 28.97 12.40
CA ASN A 19 -33.94 29.23 11.16
C ASN A 19 -33.06 29.38 9.93
N ASN A 20 -31.74 29.51 10.13
CA ASN A 20 -30.78 29.65 9.04
C ASN A 20 -29.43 29.04 9.48
N PRO A 21 -29.34 27.69 9.59
CA PRO A 21 -28.10 27.01 9.88
C PRO A 21 -27.05 27.26 8.77
N SER A 22 -25.78 27.34 9.12
CA SER A 22 -24.69 27.48 8.14
C SER A 22 -23.55 26.51 8.42
N THR A 23 -23.03 25.89 7.35
CA THR A 23 -21.88 24.98 7.44
C THR A 23 -20.61 25.81 7.71
N LEU A 24 -19.85 25.45 8.74
CA LEU A 24 -18.58 26.05 9.12
C LEU A 24 -17.40 25.31 8.47
N GLY A 25 -17.52 23.99 8.30
CA GLY A 25 -16.51 23.15 7.66
C GLY A 25 -17.00 21.74 7.41
N THR A 26 -16.32 21.03 6.52
CA THR A 26 -16.58 19.62 6.20
C THR A 26 -15.27 18.87 6.06
N HIS A 27 -15.31 17.55 6.27
CA HIS A 27 -14.21 16.63 5.99
C HIS A 27 -14.74 15.27 5.61
N SER A 28 -14.14 14.62 4.61
CA SER A 28 -14.50 13.24 4.24
C SER A 28 -14.13 12.27 5.38
N THR A 29 -14.94 11.23 5.56
CA THR A 29 -14.62 10.17 6.53
C THR A 29 -13.93 8.98 5.86
N PRO A 30 -13.20 8.13 6.61
CA PRO A 30 -12.30 7.11 6.05
C PRO A 30 -12.96 6.17 5.04
N ASN A 31 -14.21 5.75 5.30
CA ASN A 31 -14.95 4.82 4.45
C ASN A 31 -16.12 5.48 3.70
N ALA A 32 -16.24 6.81 3.79
CA ALA A 32 -17.25 7.60 3.11
C ALA A 32 -18.71 7.12 3.39
N PHE A 33 -19.00 6.79 4.65
CA PHE A 33 -20.31 6.35 5.11
C PHE A 33 -20.62 6.83 6.53
N THR A 34 -20.45 8.11 6.78
CA THR A 34 -20.52 8.75 8.10
C THR A 34 -21.89 8.58 8.73
N HIS A 35 -22.00 7.74 9.75
CA HIS A 35 -23.24 7.42 10.43
C HIS A 35 -23.43 8.23 11.72
N ASN A 36 -22.38 8.33 12.53
CA ASN A 36 -22.44 9.02 13.82
C ASN A 36 -21.25 9.97 13.96
N ALA A 37 -21.43 11.01 14.77
CA ALA A 37 -20.40 11.97 15.13
C ALA A 37 -20.58 12.46 16.57
N TRP A 38 -19.53 12.46 17.39
CA TRP A 38 -19.53 12.98 18.73
C TRP A 38 -18.33 13.88 18.99
N VAL A 39 -18.56 15.01 19.67
CA VAL A 39 -17.52 16.00 19.97
C VAL A 39 -16.86 15.71 21.31
N SER A 40 -15.57 16.02 21.46
CA SER A 40 -14.85 16.02 22.74
C SER A 40 -15.43 17.07 23.70
N ASP A 41 -15.24 16.89 25.01
CA ASP A 41 -15.77 17.81 26.04
C ASP A 41 -15.17 19.23 25.93
N ASP A 42 -13.94 19.34 25.40
CA ASP A 42 -13.27 20.63 25.15
C ASP A 42 -13.70 21.31 23.83
N GLY A 43 -14.44 20.58 22.97
CA GLY A 43 -14.95 21.09 21.69
C GLY A 43 -13.95 21.16 20.58
N ASN A 44 -12.71 20.68 20.75
CA ASN A 44 -11.65 20.78 19.75
C ASN A 44 -11.57 19.56 18.80
N TYR A 45 -12.14 18.43 19.19
CA TYR A 45 -12.07 17.20 18.43
C TYR A 45 -13.45 16.60 18.17
N VAL A 46 -13.59 15.90 17.04
CA VAL A 46 -14.79 15.11 16.71
C VAL A 46 -14.37 13.71 16.36
N PHE A 47 -15.15 12.75 16.86
CA PHE A 47 -15.00 11.33 16.52
C PHE A 47 -16.19 10.88 15.68
N THR A 48 -15.93 10.16 14.59
CA THR A 48 -16.98 9.66 13.68
C THR A 48 -16.92 8.15 13.57
N THR A 49 -18.06 7.55 13.23
CA THR A 49 -18.14 6.16 12.78
C THR A 49 -18.71 6.11 11.37
N ASP A 50 -18.11 5.28 10.51
CA ASP A 50 -18.67 4.93 9.22
C ASP A 50 -19.39 3.57 9.33
N GLU A 51 -20.70 3.52 9.16
CA GLU A 51 -21.49 2.28 9.30
C GLU A 51 -21.35 1.40 8.07
N LYS A 52 -20.18 0.84 7.90
CA LYS A 52 -19.77 0.00 6.77
C LYS A 52 -18.82 -1.10 7.22
N SER A 53 -18.79 -2.18 6.45
CA SER A 53 -17.84 -3.28 6.66
C SER A 53 -16.41 -2.78 6.64
N ASP A 54 -15.58 -3.26 7.57
CA ASP A 54 -14.15 -2.91 7.70
C ASP A 54 -13.90 -1.41 7.88
N ALA A 55 -14.83 -0.69 8.48
CA ALA A 55 -14.73 0.75 8.64
C ALA A 55 -13.98 1.14 9.93
N TYR A 56 -13.74 2.44 10.08
CA TYR A 56 -12.97 3.03 11.15
C TYR A 56 -13.82 3.94 12.05
N ILE A 57 -13.37 4.11 13.29
CA ILE A 57 -13.58 5.35 14.03
C ILE A 57 -12.54 6.34 13.52
N GLY A 58 -12.96 7.52 13.06
CA GLY A 58 -12.08 8.62 12.68
C GLY A 58 -11.99 9.66 13.79
N SER A 59 -10.80 10.22 14.03
CA SER A 59 -10.53 11.35 14.94
C SER A 59 -10.17 12.58 14.13
N TYR A 60 -10.81 13.72 14.41
CA TYR A 60 -10.64 14.96 13.66
C TYR A 60 -10.35 16.13 14.58
N ASP A 61 -9.32 16.91 14.26
CA ASP A 61 -9.09 18.24 14.84
C ASP A 61 -10.00 19.26 14.13
N ILE A 62 -10.88 19.88 14.90
CA ILE A 62 -11.83 20.91 14.46
C ILE A 62 -11.56 22.26 15.12
N SER A 63 -10.41 22.44 15.77
CA SER A 63 -10.01 23.71 16.39
C SER A 63 -9.95 24.85 15.37
N ASP A 64 -9.58 24.55 14.13
CA ASP A 64 -9.80 25.41 12.95
C ASP A 64 -10.84 24.79 12.03
N MET A 65 -12.09 25.22 12.14
CA MET A 65 -13.21 24.70 11.36
C MET A 65 -13.09 24.98 9.86
N SER A 66 -12.24 25.91 9.44
CA SER A 66 -11.94 26.17 8.03
C SER A 66 -10.91 25.18 7.44
N ASN A 67 -10.23 24.42 8.29
CA ASN A 67 -9.18 23.47 7.93
C ASN A 67 -9.23 22.22 8.83
N ILE A 68 -10.35 21.52 8.83
CA ILE A 68 -10.53 20.28 9.59
C ILE A 68 -9.52 19.25 9.10
N GLN A 69 -8.84 18.58 10.04
CA GLN A 69 -7.83 17.55 9.75
C GLN A 69 -8.24 16.22 10.39
N GLU A 70 -8.19 15.15 9.62
CA GLU A 70 -8.16 13.81 10.20
C GLU A 70 -6.78 13.59 10.83
N ILE A 71 -6.74 13.25 12.12
CA ILE A 71 -5.52 13.15 12.91
C ILE A 71 -5.21 11.73 13.36
N ASP A 72 -6.23 10.85 13.40
CA ASP A 72 -6.06 9.42 13.66
C ASP A 72 -7.31 8.63 13.24
N ARG A 73 -7.17 7.31 13.15
CA ARG A 73 -8.26 6.37 12.93
C ARG A 73 -7.95 5.00 13.53
N ILE A 74 -8.97 4.31 14.03
CA ILE A 74 -8.81 2.99 14.64
C ILE A 74 -9.96 2.04 14.28
N GLN A 75 -9.69 0.75 14.24
CA GLN A 75 -10.67 -0.33 14.17
C GLN A 75 -10.72 -1.08 15.50
N SER A 76 -11.86 -1.69 15.83
CA SER A 76 -12.00 -2.50 17.05
C SER A 76 -11.13 -3.75 17.02
N ASN A 77 -11.12 -4.41 15.88
CA ASN A 77 -10.36 -5.64 15.60
C ASN A 77 -10.01 -5.65 14.12
N PRO A 78 -8.82 -5.22 13.75
CA PRO A 78 -8.37 -5.23 12.36
C PRO A 78 -8.63 -6.61 11.71
N GLU A 79 -9.08 -6.63 10.46
CA GLU A 79 -9.41 -7.84 9.68
C GLU A 79 -10.71 -8.58 10.10
N SER A 80 -11.42 -8.12 11.15
CA SER A 80 -12.70 -8.73 11.53
C SER A 80 -13.83 -8.43 10.53
N ASN A 81 -13.71 -7.37 9.74
CA ASN A 81 -14.76 -6.79 8.90
C ASN A 81 -16.00 -6.32 9.69
N SER A 82 -15.90 -6.14 10.99
CA SER A 82 -16.98 -5.66 11.82
C SER A 82 -17.35 -4.22 11.51
N ILE A 83 -18.60 -3.86 11.76
CA ILE A 83 -19.19 -2.57 11.40
C ILE A 83 -19.31 -1.70 12.65
N PRO A 84 -18.69 -0.50 12.72
CA PRO A 84 -18.94 0.47 13.79
C PRO A 84 -20.31 1.14 13.59
N HIS A 85 -21.02 1.40 14.71
CA HIS A 85 -22.33 2.04 14.63
C HIS A 85 -22.35 3.39 15.36
N ASN A 86 -22.56 3.43 16.66
CA ASN A 86 -22.66 4.65 17.44
C ASN A 86 -21.50 4.80 18.42
N THR A 87 -20.97 6.01 18.50
CA THR A 87 -19.91 6.37 19.45
C THR A 87 -20.34 7.51 20.35
N HIS A 88 -19.82 7.53 21.60
CA HIS A 88 -20.10 8.54 22.61
C HIS A 88 -18.79 8.89 23.34
N VAL A 89 -18.51 10.17 23.45
CA VAL A 89 -17.45 10.67 24.34
C VAL A 89 -17.99 10.78 25.77
N ASP A 90 -17.21 10.26 26.71
CA ASP A 90 -17.43 10.41 28.15
C ASP A 90 -16.10 10.67 28.85
N GLY A 91 -15.75 11.93 29.03
CA GLY A 91 -14.43 12.38 29.46
C GLY A 91 -13.34 11.99 28.49
N ASP A 92 -12.33 11.30 29.00
CA ASP A 92 -11.17 10.84 28.19
C ASP A 92 -11.43 9.54 27.42
N PHE A 93 -12.69 9.06 27.37
CA PHE A 93 -12.99 7.80 26.74
C PHE A 93 -14.06 7.91 25.67
N LEU A 94 -13.87 7.12 24.61
CA LEU A 94 -14.82 6.92 23.54
C LEU A 94 -15.43 5.53 23.66
N ILE A 95 -16.75 5.47 23.88
CA ILE A 95 -17.48 4.22 24.04
C ILE A 95 -18.29 3.99 22.76
N THR A 96 -18.00 2.90 22.06
CA THR A 96 -18.52 2.65 20.71
C THR A 96 -19.20 1.27 20.64
N SER A 97 -20.35 1.22 19.98
CA SER A 97 -20.99 -0.03 19.58
C SER A 97 -20.43 -0.48 18.23
N TRP A 98 -19.91 -1.70 18.19
CA TRP A 98 -19.49 -2.40 16.98
C TRP A 98 -20.36 -3.64 16.82
N TYR A 99 -21.14 -3.74 15.80
CA TYR A 99 -22.10 -4.83 15.70
C TYR A 99 -21.54 -6.16 16.21
N ARG A 100 -20.65 -6.80 15.52
CA ARG A 100 -20.14 -8.14 15.84
C ARG A 100 -18.91 -8.18 16.73
N ASP A 101 -18.27 -7.04 16.97
CA ASP A 101 -17.16 -6.93 17.94
C ASP A 101 -17.63 -6.38 19.30
N GLY A 102 -18.93 -6.13 19.46
CA GLY A 102 -19.52 -5.77 20.75
C GLY A 102 -19.36 -4.30 21.12
N THR A 103 -19.09 -4.04 22.41
CA THR A 103 -18.84 -2.69 22.94
C THR A 103 -17.35 -2.51 23.12
N THR A 104 -16.79 -1.45 22.57
CA THR A 104 -15.37 -1.09 22.71
C THR A 104 -15.21 0.22 23.47
N VAL A 105 -14.08 0.37 24.14
CA VAL A 105 -13.67 1.60 24.83
C VAL A 105 -12.28 1.97 24.34
N HIS A 106 -12.15 3.19 23.81
CA HIS A 106 -10.88 3.76 23.38
C HIS A 106 -10.52 4.93 24.28
N ASP A 107 -9.28 5.03 24.69
CA ASP A 107 -8.74 6.22 25.32
C ASP A 107 -8.49 7.28 24.25
N ILE A 108 -9.04 8.47 24.45
CA ILE A 108 -8.97 9.64 23.57
C ILE A 108 -8.28 10.83 24.22
N SER A 109 -7.65 10.65 25.39
CA SER A 109 -6.86 11.72 26.05
C SER A 109 -5.68 12.17 25.17
N ASN A 110 -5.27 11.33 24.22
CA ASN A 110 -4.41 11.69 23.10
C ASN A 110 -5.14 11.46 21.75
N PRO A 111 -5.85 12.46 21.21
CA PRO A 111 -6.66 12.29 20.01
C PRO A 111 -5.87 11.97 18.72
N HIS A 112 -4.53 12.14 18.77
CA HIS A 112 -3.61 11.79 17.67
C HIS A 112 -3.13 10.33 17.71
N ASN A 113 -3.51 9.58 18.75
CA ASN A 113 -3.12 8.19 18.95
C ASN A 113 -4.22 7.50 19.77
N LEU A 114 -5.28 7.04 19.11
CA LEU A 114 -6.39 6.34 19.73
C LEU A 114 -5.95 4.94 20.17
N VAL A 115 -6.21 4.57 21.42
CA VAL A 115 -5.82 3.26 21.94
C VAL A 115 -7.03 2.55 22.54
N GLN A 116 -7.33 1.36 22.04
CA GLN A 116 -8.38 0.52 22.64
C GLN A 116 -7.92 -0.04 23.99
N VAL A 117 -8.68 0.29 25.04
CA VAL A 117 -8.34 -0.08 26.43
C VAL A 117 -9.28 -1.13 27.01
N ALA A 118 -10.46 -1.31 26.43
CA ALA A 118 -11.39 -2.36 26.83
C ALA A 118 -12.34 -2.74 25.69
N TYR A 119 -12.87 -3.95 25.78
CA TYR A 119 -13.98 -4.39 24.94
C TYR A 119 -14.77 -5.50 25.64
N TYR A 120 -16.00 -5.69 25.21
CA TYR A 120 -16.78 -6.84 25.54
C TYR A 120 -17.62 -7.27 24.33
N ASP A 121 -17.24 -8.37 23.75
CA ASP A 121 -17.99 -9.01 22.68
C ASP A 121 -18.98 -10.01 23.27
N SER A 122 -20.26 -9.72 23.11
CA SER A 122 -21.38 -10.57 23.56
C SER A 122 -22.00 -11.38 22.42
N TYR A 123 -21.52 -11.18 21.18
CA TYR A 123 -21.95 -11.89 19.99
C TYR A 123 -21.02 -13.06 19.66
N SER A 124 -21.58 -14.21 19.37
CA SER A 124 -20.78 -15.42 19.10
C SER A 124 -20.33 -15.61 17.65
N GLY A 125 -20.78 -14.73 16.76
CA GLY A 125 -20.38 -14.71 15.35
C GLY A 125 -19.26 -13.70 15.10
N SER A 126 -18.74 -13.67 13.89
CA SER A 126 -17.70 -12.74 13.48
C SER A 126 -17.97 -12.19 12.07
N GLY A 127 -17.14 -11.28 11.61
CA GLY A 127 -17.17 -10.75 10.25
C GLY A 127 -18.21 -9.68 10.01
N ASP A 128 -18.58 -9.50 8.75
CA ASP A 128 -19.55 -8.52 8.29
C ASP A 128 -20.98 -8.86 8.70
N GLY A 129 -21.76 -7.87 9.10
CA GLY A 129 -23.20 -7.96 9.37
C GLY A 129 -23.68 -7.06 10.49
N PHE A 130 -25.02 -6.89 10.51
CA PHE A 130 -25.75 -6.00 11.39
C PHE A 130 -26.37 -6.72 12.62
N ASP A 131 -25.72 -7.76 13.10
CA ASP A 131 -26.06 -8.49 14.34
C ASP A 131 -25.12 -8.07 15.47
N GLY A 132 -25.54 -8.25 16.73
CA GLY A 132 -24.72 -7.96 17.89
C GLY A 132 -24.99 -6.58 18.47
N CYS A 133 -23.97 -5.85 18.88
CA CYS A 133 -24.10 -4.59 19.61
C CYS A 133 -24.50 -3.43 18.70
N TRP A 134 -25.78 -3.06 18.77
CA TRP A 134 -26.34 -1.97 17.95
C TRP A 134 -26.16 -0.60 18.59
N GLY A 135 -26.23 -0.50 19.94
CA GLY A 135 -26.11 0.78 20.61
C GLY A 135 -25.49 0.64 21.98
N THR A 136 -24.80 1.69 22.39
CA THR A 136 -24.22 1.81 23.75
C THR A 136 -24.58 3.16 24.34
N TYR A 137 -24.72 3.24 25.68
CA TYR A 137 -25.01 4.47 26.40
C TYR A 137 -24.23 4.53 27.72
N PRO A 138 -23.26 5.44 27.85
CA PRO A 138 -22.38 5.51 29.02
C PRO A 138 -22.86 6.46 30.12
N PHE A 139 -23.95 7.21 29.92
CA PHE A 139 -24.31 8.34 30.79
C PHE A 139 -25.34 7.98 31.88
N LEU A 140 -25.34 6.75 32.38
CA LEU A 140 -26.18 6.39 33.49
C LEU A 140 -25.70 7.04 34.81
N PRO A 141 -26.61 7.51 35.70
CA PRO A 141 -26.23 8.07 36.99
C PRO A 141 -25.47 7.09 37.91
N SER A 142 -25.57 5.78 37.66
CA SER A 142 -24.82 4.74 38.35
C SER A 142 -23.34 4.67 37.93
N GLY A 143 -22.97 5.31 36.81
CA GLY A 143 -21.68 5.14 36.19
C GLY A 143 -21.54 3.90 35.28
N ASN A 144 -22.55 3.01 35.29
CA ASN A 144 -22.52 1.83 34.43
C ASN A 144 -22.76 2.22 32.96
N ILE A 145 -22.26 1.38 32.06
CA ILE A 145 -22.53 1.45 30.63
C ILE A 145 -23.60 0.41 30.31
N ILE A 146 -24.56 0.77 29.46
CA ILE A 146 -25.52 -0.20 28.92
C ILE A 146 -25.33 -0.32 27.42
N SER A 147 -25.50 -1.54 26.90
CA SER A 147 -25.49 -1.81 25.46
C SER A 147 -26.66 -2.69 25.06
N SER A 148 -27.21 -2.41 23.89
CA SER A 148 -28.28 -3.19 23.29
C SER A 148 -27.74 -4.11 22.22
N GLU A 149 -28.00 -5.41 22.33
CA GLU A 149 -27.75 -6.36 21.27
C GLU A 149 -29.00 -6.60 20.44
N ILE A 150 -28.87 -6.49 19.15
CA ILE A 150 -29.87 -6.96 18.18
C ILE A 150 -29.40 -8.25 17.54
N ASN A 151 -30.34 -9.09 17.18
CA ASN A 151 -30.08 -10.31 16.44
C ASN A 151 -30.96 -10.34 15.21
N SER A 152 -30.45 -9.80 14.11
CA SER A 152 -31.23 -9.63 12.88
C SER A 152 -31.33 -10.94 12.07
N SER A 153 -30.40 -11.89 12.27
CA SER A 153 -30.25 -13.05 11.40
C SER A 153 -30.61 -14.41 12.03
N SER A 154 -30.91 -14.46 13.33
CA SER A 154 -31.23 -15.71 14.02
C SER A 154 -32.35 -15.56 15.04
N ASN A 155 -32.99 -16.69 15.41
CA ASN A 155 -34.02 -16.75 16.44
C ASN A 155 -33.52 -16.52 17.89
N GLN A 156 -32.40 -15.83 18.06
CA GLN A 156 -31.88 -15.49 19.37
C GLN A 156 -32.53 -14.21 19.90
N SER A 157 -32.77 -14.17 21.21
CA SER A 157 -33.39 -13.00 21.84
C SER A 157 -32.42 -11.83 21.90
N ALA A 158 -32.90 -10.63 21.66
CA ALA A 158 -32.16 -9.41 21.96
C ALA A 158 -31.73 -9.37 23.43
N LYS A 159 -30.59 -8.76 23.72
CA LYS A 159 -30.06 -8.63 25.07
C LYS A 159 -29.84 -7.15 25.42
N LEU A 160 -29.99 -6.85 26.70
CA LEU A 160 -29.50 -5.62 27.31
C LEU A 160 -28.32 -5.99 28.18
N MET A 161 -27.13 -5.50 27.81
CA MET A 161 -25.91 -5.72 28.56
C MET A 161 -25.68 -4.53 29.49
N ILE A 162 -25.15 -4.82 30.70
CA ILE A 162 -24.78 -3.80 31.70
C ILE A 162 -23.34 -4.06 32.10
N TYR A 163 -22.49 -3.04 31.94
CA TYR A 163 -21.07 -3.13 32.25
C TYR A 163 -20.70 -2.18 33.36
N GLU A 164 -19.89 -2.66 34.29
CA GLU A 164 -19.16 -1.81 35.21
C GLU A 164 -17.93 -1.22 34.53
N ARG A 165 -17.54 0.01 34.89
CA ARG A 165 -16.34 0.63 34.42
C ARG A 165 -15.11 0.06 35.11
N GLY A 166 -14.33 -0.76 34.40
CA GLY A 166 -13.09 -1.36 34.89
C GLY A 166 -11.85 -0.95 34.10
N PHE A 167 -12.00 -0.06 33.10
CA PHE A 167 -10.93 0.42 32.26
C PHE A 167 -10.22 1.63 32.86
N VAL A 168 -8.96 1.82 32.43
CA VAL A 168 -8.08 2.90 32.85
C VAL A 168 -7.47 3.56 31.61
N GLN A 169 -6.82 4.72 31.81
CA GLN A 169 -6.10 5.39 30.72
C GLN A 169 -5.05 4.47 30.11
N ALA A 170 -4.90 4.61 28.79
CA ALA A 170 -3.93 3.84 28.00
C ALA A 170 -2.48 4.10 28.44
N CYS A 171 -1.64 3.15 28.13
CA CYS A 171 -0.20 3.30 28.14
C CYS A 171 0.22 3.58 26.69
N TYR A 172 0.52 4.83 26.36
CA TYR A 172 0.81 5.27 25.00
C TYR A 172 2.26 4.99 24.61
N LEU A 173 2.44 4.57 23.37
CA LEU A 173 3.75 4.35 22.75
C LEU A 173 3.81 5.13 21.44
N GLU A 174 4.81 5.97 21.26
CA GLU A 174 5.01 6.78 20.07
C GLU A 174 6.48 6.80 19.66
N GLY A 175 6.77 7.16 18.42
CA GLY A 175 8.14 7.30 17.99
C GLY A 175 8.29 7.43 16.49
N ASN A 176 9.56 7.44 16.06
CA ASN A 176 9.93 7.48 14.66
C ASN A 176 10.79 6.27 14.30
N ILE A 177 10.60 5.78 13.08
CA ILE A 177 11.39 4.69 12.51
C ILE A 177 12.22 5.23 11.36
N THR A 178 13.51 4.94 11.37
CA THR A 178 14.45 5.42 10.36
C THR A 178 15.28 4.28 9.76
N ASP A 179 15.76 4.50 8.55
CA ASP A 179 16.68 3.64 7.84
C ASP A 179 18.11 3.86 8.33
N ALA A 180 18.77 2.80 8.78
CA ALA A 180 20.16 2.84 9.27
C ALA A 180 21.17 3.26 8.20
N THR A 181 20.87 3.06 6.92
CA THR A 181 21.80 3.29 5.80
C THR A 181 21.93 4.79 5.48
N ASN A 182 20.81 5.52 5.54
CA ASN A 182 20.75 6.90 5.07
C ASN A 182 20.13 7.88 6.07
N GLY A 183 19.57 7.38 7.18
CA GLY A 183 18.89 8.17 8.21
C GLY A 183 17.51 8.72 7.80
N ASN A 184 16.98 8.31 6.64
CA ASN A 184 15.66 8.73 6.19
C ASN A 184 14.55 8.07 7.00
N ASN A 185 13.42 8.74 7.09
CA ASN A 185 12.22 8.21 7.70
C ASN A 185 11.69 6.99 6.93
N LEU A 186 11.33 5.91 7.65
CA LEU A 186 10.74 4.71 7.08
C LEU A 186 9.22 4.73 7.25
N SER A 187 8.51 4.86 6.14
CA SER A 187 7.06 4.69 6.05
C SER A 187 6.70 3.21 5.89
N GLY A 188 5.52 2.80 6.39
CA GLY A 188 5.00 1.45 6.22
C GLY A 188 5.77 0.36 7.01
N ALA A 189 6.48 0.74 8.06
CA ALA A 189 7.05 -0.20 9.01
C ALA A 189 6.00 -0.56 10.07
N SER A 190 5.80 -1.85 10.32
CA SER A 190 4.89 -2.37 11.34
C SER A 190 5.49 -2.24 12.73
N VAL A 191 4.63 -1.88 13.69
CA VAL A 191 4.95 -1.79 15.13
C VAL A 191 3.97 -2.66 15.90
N GLU A 192 4.49 -3.63 16.63
CA GLU A 192 3.71 -4.58 17.42
C GLU A 192 4.21 -4.62 18.87
N ILE A 193 3.31 -4.38 19.82
CA ILE A 193 3.59 -4.57 21.26
C ILE A 193 3.21 -6.01 21.61
N LEU A 194 4.18 -6.84 21.95
CA LEU A 194 3.95 -8.26 22.18
C LEU A 194 3.20 -8.52 23.50
N ASN A 195 2.39 -9.58 23.50
CA ASN A 195 1.68 -10.11 24.68
C ASN A 195 0.68 -9.11 25.30
N THR A 196 0.09 -8.25 24.50
CA THR A 196 -1.01 -7.38 24.91
C THR A 196 -2.35 -8.11 24.82
N PRO A 197 -3.32 -7.80 25.70
CA PRO A 197 -4.65 -8.41 25.64
C PRO A 197 -5.51 -7.90 24.49
N ILE A 198 -5.17 -6.74 23.96
CA ILE A 198 -5.86 -6.05 22.85
C ILE A 198 -4.80 -5.70 21.81
N ASN A 199 -5.09 -5.98 20.57
CA ASN A 199 -4.20 -5.63 19.46
C ASN A 199 -4.38 -4.15 19.09
N ASN A 200 -3.36 -3.34 19.40
CA ASN A 200 -3.24 -1.94 18.96
C ASN A 200 -2.03 -1.78 18.03
N ASN A 201 -1.75 -2.76 17.17
CA ASN A 201 -0.65 -2.69 16.21
C ASN A 201 -0.78 -1.45 15.32
N SER A 202 0.35 -0.91 14.94
CA SER A 202 0.43 0.33 14.18
C SER A 202 1.37 0.19 12.99
N THR A 203 1.32 1.17 12.10
CA THR A 203 2.21 1.27 10.94
C THR A 203 2.71 2.70 10.81
N SER A 204 4.01 2.87 10.59
CA SER A 204 4.59 4.19 10.44
C SER A 204 4.08 4.92 9.20
N ASN A 205 3.79 6.21 9.34
CA ASN A 205 3.32 7.08 8.27
C ASN A 205 4.48 7.57 7.36
N LEU A 206 4.18 8.45 6.40
CA LEU A 206 5.17 9.00 5.45
C LEU A 206 6.33 9.75 6.12
N LEU A 207 6.14 10.22 7.35
CA LEU A 207 7.19 10.88 8.14
C LEU A 207 7.92 9.91 9.08
N GLY A 208 7.67 8.58 8.94
CA GLY A 208 8.25 7.57 9.81
C GLY A 208 7.65 7.54 11.22
N TYR A 209 6.68 8.41 11.53
CA TYR A 209 6.01 8.46 12.83
C TYR A 209 5.00 7.32 12.97
N TYR A 210 4.91 6.77 14.17
CA TYR A 210 3.90 5.81 14.58
C TYR A 210 3.31 6.16 15.95
N GLY A 211 2.03 5.84 16.14
CA GLY A 211 1.34 5.84 17.41
C GLY A 211 0.76 4.46 17.67
N SER A 212 0.87 3.98 18.91
CA SER A 212 0.36 2.69 19.39
C SER A 212 0.14 2.78 20.88
N GLY A 213 -0.22 1.68 21.53
CA GLY A 213 -0.38 1.64 22.99
C GLY A 213 -1.01 0.35 23.50
N THR A 214 -1.19 0.28 24.78
CA THR A 214 -1.85 -0.86 25.43
C THR A 214 -2.66 -0.45 26.66
N ALA A 215 -3.64 -1.27 27.05
CA ALA A 215 -4.47 -1.02 28.21
C ALA A 215 -3.71 -1.17 29.54
N ASN A 216 -2.73 -2.06 29.62
CA ASN A 216 -2.11 -2.45 30.88
C ASN A 216 -0.67 -1.93 31.00
N PRO A 217 -0.30 -1.33 32.16
CA PRO A 217 1.08 -0.93 32.40
C PRO A 217 1.95 -2.16 32.67
N ALA A 218 3.04 -2.30 31.93
CA ALA A 218 4.06 -3.35 32.12
C ALA A 218 5.37 -3.02 31.36
N ILE A 219 6.32 -3.95 31.44
CA ILE A 219 7.47 -3.98 30.56
C ILE A 219 7.07 -4.83 29.34
N TYR A 220 7.28 -4.27 28.14
CA TYR A 220 6.90 -4.91 26.89
C TYR A 220 8.08 -4.98 25.93
N ASP A 221 8.12 -6.05 25.16
CA ASP A 221 8.93 -6.15 23.95
C ASP A 221 8.11 -5.57 22.79
N VAL A 222 8.69 -4.63 22.06
CA VAL A 222 8.08 -3.96 20.89
C VAL A 222 8.85 -4.39 19.65
N VAL A 223 8.16 -4.98 18.70
CA VAL A 223 8.71 -5.48 17.45
C VAL A 223 8.50 -4.45 16.35
N PHE A 224 9.58 -4.10 15.67
CA PHE A 224 9.60 -3.24 14.50
C PHE A 224 9.99 -4.06 13.28
N SER A 225 9.15 -4.10 12.27
CA SER A 225 9.42 -4.88 11.06
C SER A 225 8.98 -4.17 9.79
N LYS A 226 9.72 -4.42 8.71
CA LYS A 226 9.38 -3.94 7.37
C LYS A 226 9.97 -4.91 6.35
N PRO A 227 9.25 -5.26 5.26
CA PRO A 227 9.81 -6.07 4.18
C PRO A 227 11.13 -5.48 3.67
N GLY A 228 12.16 -6.34 3.53
CA GLY A 228 13.52 -5.95 3.13
C GLY A 228 14.42 -5.43 4.25
N TYR A 229 13.94 -5.40 5.49
CA TYR A 229 14.72 -5.00 6.66
C TYR A 229 14.78 -6.12 7.71
N LEU A 230 15.84 -6.13 8.48
CA LEU A 230 15.97 -6.98 9.66
C LEU A 230 14.95 -6.50 10.70
N THR A 231 14.19 -7.44 11.24
CA THR A 231 13.27 -7.16 12.35
C THR A 231 14.08 -6.77 13.58
N ASP A 232 13.66 -5.70 14.26
CA ASP A 232 14.24 -5.26 15.53
C ASP A 232 13.22 -5.40 16.66
N THR A 233 13.70 -5.69 17.87
CA THR A 233 12.87 -5.82 19.06
C THR A 233 13.49 -5.02 20.18
N LEU A 234 12.76 -4.00 20.64
CA LEU A 234 13.19 -3.13 21.72
C LEU A 234 12.29 -3.30 22.93
N GLN A 235 12.89 -3.32 24.12
CA GLN A 235 12.14 -3.40 25.36
C GLN A 235 11.87 -2.02 25.96
N THR A 236 10.65 -1.78 26.42
CA THR A 236 10.29 -0.53 27.10
C THR A 236 9.28 -0.77 28.23
N THR A 237 9.21 0.19 29.16
CA THR A 237 8.19 0.19 30.24
C THR A 237 7.09 1.17 29.86
N LEU A 238 5.88 0.69 29.74
CA LEU A 238 4.69 1.50 29.48
C LEU A 238 3.91 1.71 30.79
N LEU A 239 3.42 2.92 30.99
CA LEU A 239 2.70 3.34 32.21
C LEU A 239 1.38 4.02 31.82
N SER A 240 0.32 3.76 32.59
CA SER A 240 -1.01 4.32 32.36
C SER A 240 -1.00 5.86 32.35
N GLY A 241 -1.65 6.46 31.37
CA GLY A 241 -1.74 7.90 31.16
C GLY A 241 -0.45 8.57 30.72
N GLN A 242 0.59 7.82 30.33
CA GLN A 242 1.87 8.37 29.91
C GLN A 242 2.18 8.01 28.46
N VAL A 243 2.80 8.95 27.74
CA VAL A 243 3.38 8.72 26.40
C VAL A 243 4.84 8.36 26.56
N VAL A 244 5.23 7.20 26.06
CA VAL A 244 6.63 6.76 25.97
C VAL A 244 7.10 6.92 24.53
N ILE A 245 8.20 7.61 24.34
CA ILE A 245 8.82 7.75 23.00
C ILE A 245 9.87 6.65 22.83
N LEU A 246 9.67 5.80 21.83
CA LEU A 246 10.57 4.71 21.47
C LEU A 246 10.89 4.78 19.97
N ASN A 247 12.07 5.28 19.64
CA ASN A 247 12.52 5.34 18.25
C ASN A 247 13.22 4.04 17.86
N ALA A 248 13.03 3.60 16.60
CA ALA A 248 13.70 2.44 16.06
C ALA A 248 14.53 2.78 14.82
N ILE A 249 15.59 2.01 14.60
CA ILE A 249 16.45 2.14 13.43
C ILE A 249 16.51 0.76 12.78
N LEU A 250 15.94 0.61 11.58
CA LEU A 250 15.94 -0.65 10.89
C LEU A 250 17.12 -0.76 9.90
N TYR A 251 17.75 -1.92 9.90
CA TYR A 251 18.85 -2.25 9.01
C TYR A 251 18.34 -3.06 7.82
N ILE A 252 18.79 -2.76 6.61
CA ILE A 252 18.47 -3.55 5.42
C ILE A 252 18.90 -5.00 5.65
N ASP A 253 18.01 -5.95 5.38
CA ASP A 253 18.37 -7.37 5.35
C ASP A 253 18.96 -7.71 3.98
N ASN A 254 20.28 -7.73 3.91
CA ASN A 254 21.00 -8.06 2.68
C ASN A 254 20.80 -9.53 2.23
N ASN A 255 20.17 -10.37 3.04
CA ASN A 255 19.84 -11.75 2.66
C ASN A 255 18.47 -11.82 1.93
N VAL A 256 17.65 -10.77 2.02
CA VAL A 256 16.42 -10.66 1.26
C VAL A 256 16.71 -9.85 0.00
N PRO A 257 16.48 -10.41 -1.19
CA PRO A 257 16.63 -9.65 -2.44
C PRO A 257 15.73 -8.41 -2.42
N MET A 258 16.32 -7.24 -2.47
CA MET A 258 15.62 -5.98 -2.71
C MET A 258 15.86 -5.57 -4.16
N LEU A 259 14.86 -5.80 -4.96
CA LEU A 259 14.92 -5.61 -6.40
C LEU A 259 14.88 -4.11 -6.76
N GLY A 260 15.66 -3.73 -7.76
CA GLY A 260 15.71 -2.36 -8.25
C GLY A 260 17.02 -2.04 -8.96
N CYS A 261 17.11 -0.86 -9.59
CA CYS A 261 18.36 -0.44 -10.19
C CYS A 261 19.43 -0.14 -9.12
N THR A 262 20.55 -0.85 -9.18
CA THR A 262 21.69 -0.72 -8.25
C THR A 262 22.75 0.28 -8.71
N ASN A 263 22.61 0.91 -9.88
CA ASN A 263 23.56 1.87 -10.43
C ASN A 263 23.30 3.29 -9.94
N PRO A 264 24.18 3.88 -9.09
CA PRO A 264 23.98 5.25 -8.58
C PRO A 264 23.92 6.37 -9.63
N SER A 265 24.34 6.07 -10.86
CA SER A 265 24.31 7.04 -11.96
C SER A 265 23.02 6.98 -12.79
N ALA A 266 22.12 6.06 -12.50
CA ALA A 266 20.84 5.92 -13.18
C ALA A 266 19.79 6.87 -12.62
N SER A 267 18.83 7.30 -13.46
CA SER A 267 17.72 8.15 -13.03
C SER A 267 16.75 7.43 -12.10
N ASN A 268 16.61 6.12 -12.26
CA ASN A 268 15.79 5.24 -11.46
C ASN A 268 16.58 4.45 -10.40
N TYR A 269 17.74 4.97 -9.96
CA TYR A 269 18.53 4.37 -8.90
C TYR A 269 17.72 4.19 -7.62
N ASN A 270 17.69 2.96 -7.11
CA ASN A 270 17.11 2.65 -5.81
C ASN A 270 18.24 2.38 -4.79
N PRO A 271 18.49 3.29 -3.83
CA PRO A 271 19.57 3.13 -2.85
C PRO A 271 19.39 1.92 -1.93
N ASN A 272 18.18 1.36 -1.86
CA ASN A 272 17.87 0.20 -1.05
C ASN A 272 18.00 -1.12 -1.83
N ALA A 273 18.10 -1.07 -3.16
CA ALA A 273 18.25 -2.27 -3.97
C ALA A 273 19.63 -2.93 -3.75
N ASN A 274 19.64 -4.25 -3.58
CA ASN A 274 20.86 -5.06 -3.52
C ASN A 274 20.98 -6.02 -4.70
N THR A 275 19.95 -6.11 -5.55
CA THR A 275 19.94 -6.85 -6.81
C THR A 275 19.07 -6.14 -7.85
N SER A 276 19.44 -6.26 -9.12
CA SER A 276 18.57 -5.89 -10.25
C SER A 276 17.86 -7.10 -10.87
N LEU A 277 18.17 -8.32 -10.38
CA LEU A 277 17.69 -9.58 -10.92
C LEU A 277 16.80 -10.32 -9.94
N GLU A 278 15.74 -10.93 -10.45
CA GLU A 278 14.87 -11.83 -9.72
C GLU A 278 14.46 -13.02 -10.60
N PHE A 279 14.07 -14.13 -9.97
CA PHE A 279 13.66 -15.35 -10.63
C PHE A 279 12.30 -15.80 -10.12
N GLY A 280 11.48 -16.40 -10.99
CA GLY A 280 10.20 -16.94 -10.55
C GLY A 280 9.44 -17.68 -11.64
N GLY A 281 8.14 -17.87 -11.39
CA GLY A 281 7.35 -18.88 -12.05
C GLY A 281 7.68 -20.27 -11.50
N GLU A 282 7.28 -21.33 -12.19
CA GLU A 282 7.72 -22.68 -11.83
C GLU A 282 9.21 -22.87 -12.09
N LEU A 283 9.90 -23.49 -11.14
CA LEU A 283 11.34 -23.67 -11.18
C LEU A 283 11.79 -24.57 -12.35
N ASP A 284 11.04 -25.67 -12.56
CA ASP A 284 11.31 -26.68 -13.57
C ASP A 284 10.03 -27.44 -13.95
N ASN A 285 10.15 -28.44 -14.81
CA ASN A 285 9.03 -29.24 -15.31
C ASN A 285 8.67 -30.45 -14.43
N THR A 286 9.20 -30.56 -13.21
CA THR A 286 9.02 -31.76 -12.37
C THR A 286 7.80 -31.71 -11.46
N PHE A 287 7.13 -30.56 -11.35
CA PHE A 287 5.90 -30.44 -10.58
C PHE A 287 4.69 -31.00 -11.35
N GLY A 288 3.77 -31.66 -10.66
CA GLY A 288 2.56 -32.23 -11.28
C GLY A 288 2.82 -33.23 -12.43
N SER A 289 1.84 -33.36 -13.29
CA SER A 289 1.97 -34.10 -14.55
C SER A 289 2.18 -33.16 -15.73
N GLY A 290 2.63 -33.72 -16.85
CA GLY A 290 2.86 -32.91 -18.06
C GLY A 290 3.38 -33.70 -19.23
N GLY A 291 3.68 -33.04 -20.33
CA GLY A 291 4.21 -33.64 -21.54
C GLY A 291 4.50 -32.61 -22.62
N PHE A 292 5.14 -33.09 -23.68
CA PHE A 292 5.44 -32.27 -24.84
C PHE A 292 4.19 -31.89 -25.63
N PHE A 293 4.10 -30.66 -26.05
CA PHE A 293 2.89 -30.07 -26.60
C PHE A 293 3.17 -29.14 -27.81
N ASN A 294 2.38 -29.31 -28.85
CA ASN A 294 2.56 -28.60 -30.13
C ASN A 294 1.64 -27.37 -30.32
N GLY A 295 0.89 -26.98 -29.29
CA GLY A 295 0.03 -25.82 -29.36
C GLY A 295 0.77 -24.52 -29.00
N ASN A 296 0.13 -23.38 -29.25
CA ASN A 296 0.64 -22.05 -28.99
C ASN A 296 0.00 -21.37 -27.79
N GLN A 297 -0.33 -22.13 -26.75
CA GLN A 297 -0.80 -21.57 -25.48
C GLN A 297 0.27 -20.68 -24.84
N HIS A 298 -0.15 -19.83 -23.91
CA HIS A 298 0.72 -18.84 -23.29
C HIS A 298 0.42 -18.63 -21.81
N LEU A 299 1.37 -18.10 -21.07
CA LEU A 299 1.18 -17.54 -19.74
C LEU A 299 0.66 -16.11 -19.85
N ILE A 300 -0.17 -15.68 -18.89
CA ILE A 300 -0.70 -14.33 -18.76
C ILE A 300 -0.06 -13.71 -17.52
N PHE A 301 0.42 -12.47 -17.62
CA PHE A 301 1.12 -11.81 -16.52
C PHE A 301 0.91 -10.30 -16.50
N ASP A 302 1.11 -9.73 -15.31
CA ASP A 302 1.13 -8.29 -15.06
C ASP A 302 2.56 -7.83 -14.76
N ALA A 303 2.95 -6.67 -15.30
CA ALA A 303 4.20 -5.98 -14.99
C ALA A 303 3.88 -4.70 -14.19
N TYR A 304 4.42 -4.60 -12.98
CA TYR A 304 4.17 -3.47 -12.06
C TYR A 304 5.21 -2.36 -12.19
N GLU A 305 6.33 -2.66 -12.84
CA GLU A 305 7.38 -1.71 -13.22
C GLU A 305 7.85 -2.03 -14.65
N ASP A 306 8.57 -1.11 -15.30
CA ASP A 306 9.28 -1.41 -16.55
C ASP A 306 10.38 -2.44 -16.24
N LEU A 307 10.38 -3.58 -16.92
CA LEU A 307 11.29 -4.68 -16.69
C LEU A 307 11.77 -5.32 -17.96
N LEU A 308 12.90 -6.03 -17.89
CA LEU A 308 13.43 -6.88 -18.93
C LEU A 308 13.20 -8.34 -18.55
N ILE A 309 12.43 -9.09 -19.35
CA ILE A 309 12.39 -10.55 -19.23
C ILE A 309 13.63 -11.09 -19.92
N LYS A 310 14.63 -11.42 -19.12
CA LYS A 310 16.00 -11.66 -19.60
C LYS A 310 16.19 -13.05 -20.17
N SER A 311 15.69 -14.06 -19.46
CA SER A 311 15.82 -15.46 -19.84
C SER A 311 14.74 -16.33 -19.22
N ALA A 312 14.57 -17.56 -19.73
CA ALA A 312 13.80 -18.61 -19.10
C ALA A 312 14.35 -20.01 -19.47
N ILE A 313 13.94 -21.03 -18.72
CA ILE A 313 14.26 -22.42 -19.00
C ILE A 313 13.15 -23.04 -19.85
N PHE A 314 13.54 -23.80 -20.87
CA PHE A 314 12.67 -24.53 -21.77
C PHE A 314 13.11 -25.99 -21.89
N TYR A 315 12.15 -26.87 -22.18
CA TYR A 315 12.39 -28.29 -22.44
C TYR A 315 11.81 -28.64 -23.80
N ALA A 316 12.64 -29.15 -24.71
CA ALA A 316 12.23 -29.58 -26.04
C ALA A 316 12.37 -31.11 -26.19
N ASP A 317 11.41 -31.76 -26.82
CA ASP A 317 11.47 -33.21 -27.11
C ASP A 317 12.54 -33.51 -28.17
N ASN A 318 12.49 -32.78 -29.27
CA ASN A 318 13.37 -32.93 -30.41
C ASN A 318 14.01 -31.60 -30.82
N PRO A 319 15.13 -31.64 -31.57
CA PRO A 319 15.67 -30.42 -32.15
C PRO A 319 14.63 -29.70 -33.02
N THR A 320 14.37 -28.43 -32.71
CA THR A 320 13.36 -27.61 -33.37
C THR A 320 13.79 -26.14 -33.38
N THR A 321 13.12 -25.30 -34.14
CA THR A 321 13.31 -23.86 -34.13
C THR A 321 11.99 -23.21 -33.69
N VAL A 322 12.05 -22.41 -32.64
CA VAL A 322 10.89 -21.78 -32.00
C VAL A 322 11.10 -20.28 -31.94
N THR A 323 10.07 -19.52 -32.32
CA THR A 323 9.99 -18.08 -32.05
C THR A 323 9.17 -17.89 -30.78
N PHE A 324 9.81 -17.35 -29.75
CA PHE A 324 9.21 -16.96 -28.48
C PHE A 324 8.70 -15.52 -28.61
N GLU A 325 7.53 -15.24 -28.05
CA GLU A 325 6.83 -13.97 -28.25
C GLU A 325 6.38 -13.37 -26.94
N LEU A 326 6.63 -12.07 -26.77
CA LEU A 326 5.95 -11.20 -25.84
C LEU A 326 4.81 -10.50 -26.57
N ARG A 327 3.59 -10.62 -26.03
CA ARG A 327 2.40 -10.00 -26.63
C ARG A 327 1.73 -9.09 -25.59
N ASN A 328 1.04 -8.05 -26.09
CA ASN A 328 0.18 -7.24 -25.23
C ASN A 328 -1.13 -7.96 -24.90
N ASN A 329 -2.00 -7.33 -24.11
CA ASN A 329 -3.30 -7.86 -23.70
C ASN A 329 -4.28 -8.16 -24.86
N ALA A 330 -4.07 -7.56 -26.03
CA ALA A 330 -4.83 -7.84 -27.24
C ALA A 330 -4.26 -9.02 -28.06
N GLY A 331 -3.18 -9.64 -27.59
CA GLY A 331 -2.47 -10.73 -28.29
C GLY A 331 -1.59 -10.27 -29.46
N ILE A 332 -1.30 -8.97 -29.54
CA ILE A 332 -0.40 -8.41 -30.56
C ILE A 332 1.03 -8.59 -30.07
N VAL A 333 1.89 -9.18 -30.91
CA VAL A 333 3.33 -9.32 -30.64
C VAL A 333 3.97 -7.94 -30.55
N ILE A 334 4.64 -7.68 -29.43
CA ILE A 334 5.37 -6.42 -29.16
C ILE A 334 6.89 -6.65 -29.16
N ASP A 335 7.32 -7.90 -28.89
CA ASP A 335 8.71 -8.33 -28.99
C ASP A 335 8.79 -9.83 -29.28
N ASP A 336 9.83 -10.29 -29.97
CA ASP A 336 10.04 -11.69 -30.28
C ASP A 336 11.52 -12.06 -30.44
N THR A 337 11.85 -13.33 -30.19
CA THR A 337 13.18 -13.89 -30.45
C THR A 337 13.07 -15.33 -30.93
N THR A 338 13.95 -15.71 -31.86
CA THR A 338 13.95 -17.05 -32.45
C THR A 338 15.20 -17.83 -32.03
N HIS A 339 15.00 -19.03 -31.50
CA HIS A 339 16.06 -19.93 -31.07
C HIS A 339 15.97 -21.29 -31.75
N SER A 340 17.14 -21.84 -32.11
CA SER A 340 17.26 -23.25 -32.49
C SER A 340 17.55 -24.08 -31.27
N LEU A 341 16.64 -25.01 -30.94
CA LEU A 341 16.68 -25.85 -29.75
C LEU A 341 17.26 -27.22 -30.07
N ILE A 342 17.94 -27.79 -29.06
CA ILE A 342 18.28 -29.21 -29.02
C ILE A 342 17.28 -29.96 -28.10
N SER A 343 17.26 -31.28 -28.12
CA SER A 343 16.47 -32.06 -27.18
C SER A 343 16.94 -31.86 -25.74
N GLY A 344 15.97 -31.75 -24.78
CA GLY A 344 16.23 -31.58 -23.35
C GLY A 344 16.07 -30.16 -22.83
N GLN A 345 16.63 -29.92 -21.65
CA GLN A 345 16.57 -28.62 -20.94
C GLN A 345 17.55 -27.61 -21.52
N GLN A 346 17.11 -26.37 -21.68
CA GLN A 346 17.93 -25.25 -22.13
C GLN A 346 17.49 -23.95 -21.48
N GLN A 347 18.42 -23.12 -21.05
CA GLN A 347 18.14 -21.73 -20.71
C GLN A 347 18.36 -20.86 -21.96
N LEU A 348 17.38 -20.07 -22.29
CA LEU A 348 17.41 -19.21 -23.50
C LEU A 348 17.34 -17.75 -23.06
N ILE A 349 18.13 -16.92 -23.71
CA ILE A 349 18.10 -15.47 -23.54
C ILE A 349 16.97 -14.92 -24.41
N LEU A 350 16.05 -14.18 -23.81
CA LEU A 350 14.89 -13.59 -24.44
C LEU A 350 15.09 -12.10 -24.70
N ASN A 351 15.49 -11.35 -23.65
CA ASN A 351 15.68 -9.91 -23.60
C ASN A 351 14.43 -9.12 -24.06
N PHE A 352 13.25 -9.51 -23.55
CA PHE A 352 12.00 -8.82 -23.86
C PHE A 352 11.83 -7.57 -23.01
N ASP A 353 11.90 -6.41 -23.63
CA ASP A 353 11.56 -5.13 -23.00
C ASP A 353 10.06 -5.07 -22.72
N THR A 354 9.69 -5.04 -21.43
CA THR A 354 8.31 -5.11 -20.99
C THR A 354 7.94 -3.85 -20.20
N PRO A 355 7.06 -2.98 -20.75
CA PRO A 355 6.58 -1.81 -20.02
C PRO A 355 5.60 -2.18 -18.91
N ILE A 356 5.33 -1.26 -17.98
CA ILE A 356 4.23 -1.38 -17.04
C ILE A 356 2.91 -1.69 -17.74
N GLY A 357 2.16 -2.68 -17.25
CA GLY A 357 0.85 -3.04 -17.80
C GLY A 357 0.33 -4.37 -17.30
N ASN A 358 -0.91 -4.68 -17.70
CA ASN A 358 -1.61 -5.88 -17.29
C ASN A 358 -1.91 -6.79 -18.48
N ASP A 359 -2.10 -8.08 -18.17
CA ASP A 359 -2.52 -9.12 -19.12
C ASP A 359 -1.57 -9.29 -20.32
N PHE A 360 -0.29 -9.04 -20.14
CA PHE A 360 0.72 -9.44 -21.12
C PHE A 360 0.75 -10.96 -21.28
N GLN A 361 1.24 -11.42 -22.45
CA GLN A 361 1.26 -12.84 -22.75
C GLN A 361 2.68 -13.28 -23.13
N LEU A 362 3.19 -14.30 -22.44
CA LEU A 362 4.41 -15.03 -22.83
C LEU A 362 4.02 -16.31 -23.57
N GLY A 363 4.27 -16.32 -24.87
CA GLY A 363 3.85 -17.40 -25.76
C GLY A 363 4.92 -17.77 -26.79
N ILE A 364 4.48 -18.49 -27.80
CA ILE A 364 5.30 -18.89 -28.94
C ILE A 364 4.50 -18.65 -30.23
N SER A 365 5.19 -18.43 -31.35
CA SER A 365 4.53 -18.37 -32.66
C SER A 365 3.85 -19.71 -32.98
N SER A 366 2.89 -19.68 -33.89
CA SER A 366 2.19 -20.89 -34.33
C SER A 366 3.15 -21.87 -35.03
N GLY A 367 3.09 -23.14 -34.68
CA GLY A 367 3.90 -24.19 -35.31
C GLY A 367 4.16 -25.37 -34.37
N ASN A 368 4.91 -26.34 -34.84
CA ASN A 368 5.34 -27.51 -34.06
C ASN A 368 6.51 -27.09 -33.17
N SER A 369 6.25 -26.84 -31.92
CA SER A 369 7.28 -26.44 -30.95
C SER A 369 7.87 -27.61 -30.18
N ASP A 370 7.05 -28.68 -29.93
CA ASP A 370 7.40 -29.82 -29.08
C ASP A 370 8.02 -29.42 -27.74
N LEU A 371 7.50 -28.33 -27.15
CA LEU A 371 7.92 -27.84 -25.85
C LEU A 371 7.12 -28.51 -24.73
N TYR A 372 7.78 -28.77 -23.61
CA TYR A 372 7.14 -29.34 -22.43
C TYR A 372 6.21 -28.31 -21.77
N ARG A 373 5.05 -28.77 -21.34
CA ARG A 373 4.11 -28.08 -20.46
C ARG A 373 3.72 -28.98 -19.30
N ASN A 374 3.40 -28.42 -18.16
CA ASN A 374 2.65 -29.14 -17.14
C ASN A 374 1.14 -28.97 -17.37
N ASP A 375 0.38 -30.01 -17.08
CA ASP A 375 -1.08 -30.07 -17.30
C ASP A 375 -1.87 -30.29 -16.01
N ASP A 376 -1.18 -30.22 -14.87
CA ASP A 376 -1.75 -30.34 -13.54
C ASP A 376 -0.90 -29.59 -12.51
N ASN A 377 -1.54 -29.18 -11.39
CA ASN A 377 -0.93 -28.60 -10.20
C ASN A 377 -0.31 -27.18 -10.33
N ALA A 378 -0.49 -26.46 -11.43
CA ALA A 378 -0.13 -25.04 -11.43
C ALA A 378 -1.06 -24.24 -10.49
N VAL A 379 -0.51 -23.36 -9.67
CA VAL A 379 -1.25 -22.53 -8.68
C VAL A 379 -0.91 -21.07 -8.90
N TYR A 380 -1.75 -20.37 -9.63
CA TYR A 380 -1.61 -18.94 -9.88
C TYR A 380 -2.13 -18.10 -8.69
N PRO A 381 -1.57 -16.87 -8.42
CA PRO A 381 -0.49 -16.24 -9.17
C PRO A 381 0.91 -16.69 -8.72
N TYR A 382 1.89 -16.60 -9.63
CA TYR A 382 3.32 -16.70 -9.32
C TYR A 382 3.92 -15.30 -9.31
N ASN A 383 4.28 -14.81 -8.14
CA ASN A 383 4.90 -13.49 -8.00
C ASN A 383 6.42 -13.62 -8.23
N ILE A 384 6.98 -12.71 -9.02
CA ILE A 384 8.42 -12.57 -9.26
C ILE A 384 8.85 -11.23 -8.66
N GLY A 385 9.35 -11.29 -7.44
CA GLY A 385 9.57 -10.11 -6.62
C GLY A 385 8.28 -9.29 -6.48
N SER A 386 8.42 -7.98 -6.41
CA SER A 386 7.31 -7.02 -6.41
C SER A 386 7.00 -6.44 -7.80
N ILE A 387 7.68 -6.91 -8.86
CA ILE A 387 7.67 -6.26 -10.18
C ILE A 387 6.85 -6.98 -11.24
N MET A 388 6.63 -8.29 -11.10
CA MET A 388 5.88 -9.10 -12.06
C MET A 388 5.04 -10.17 -11.33
N SER A 389 3.86 -10.49 -11.88
CA SER A 389 3.04 -11.61 -11.41
C SER A 389 2.46 -12.37 -12.59
N ILE A 390 2.72 -13.67 -12.66
CA ILE A 390 2.06 -14.56 -13.64
C ILE A 390 0.69 -14.91 -13.06
N THR A 391 -0.35 -14.35 -13.65
CA THR A 391 -1.71 -14.37 -13.09
C THR A 391 -2.55 -15.52 -13.59
N ASN A 392 -2.25 -16.04 -14.78
CA ASN A 392 -3.06 -17.09 -15.41
C ASN A 392 -2.35 -17.74 -16.61
N THR A 393 -3.08 -18.63 -17.28
CA THR A 393 -2.72 -19.24 -18.56
C THR A 393 -3.88 -19.13 -19.55
N SER A 394 -3.59 -19.20 -20.86
CA SER A 394 -4.61 -19.24 -21.92
C SER A 394 -5.35 -20.57 -22.01
N ALA A 395 -4.98 -21.59 -21.23
CA ALA A 395 -5.69 -22.86 -21.17
C ALA A 395 -7.04 -22.69 -20.46
N GLY A 396 -8.02 -23.49 -20.86
CA GLY A 396 -9.34 -23.49 -20.22
C GLY A 396 -9.37 -24.10 -18.80
N SER A 397 -8.21 -24.58 -18.28
CA SER A 397 -8.04 -25.12 -16.93
C SER A 397 -6.87 -24.43 -16.23
N PRO A 398 -7.03 -23.97 -14.98
CA PRO A 398 -6.00 -23.26 -14.25
C PRO A 398 -4.79 -24.11 -13.83
N GLY A 399 -4.89 -25.46 -13.91
CA GLY A 399 -3.79 -26.36 -13.53
C GLY A 399 -2.65 -26.47 -14.57
N TYR A 400 -2.77 -25.80 -15.70
CA TYR A 400 -1.76 -25.85 -16.77
C TYR A 400 -0.70 -24.77 -16.61
N TYR A 401 0.57 -25.11 -16.96
CA TYR A 401 1.69 -24.16 -17.02
C TYR A 401 2.47 -24.35 -18.32
N TYR A 402 2.65 -23.26 -19.09
CA TYR A 402 3.19 -23.35 -20.46
C TYR A 402 4.57 -22.74 -20.59
N PHE A 403 5.52 -23.59 -20.87
CA PHE A 403 6.83 -23.47 -21.48
C PHE A 403 7.90 -22.69 -20.69
N TYR A 404 7.57 -21.55 -20.05
CA TYR A 404 8.53 -20.62 -19.47
C TYR A 404 8.79 -20.94 -18.01
N TYR A 405 9.85 -21.71 -17.72
CA TYR A 405 10.24 -22.10 -16.37
C TYR A 405 11.38 -21.20 -15.87
N ASN A 406 11.46 -20.99 -14.57
CA ASN A 406 12.50 -20.20 -13.90
C ASN A 406 12.82 -18.91 -14.65
N ILE A 407 11.78 -18.09 -14.83
CA ILE A 407 11.90 -16.83 -15.58
C ILE A 407 12.82 -15.87 -14.82
N GLU A 408 13.85 -15.38 -15.49
CA GLU A 408 14.77 -14.36 -15.00
C GLU A 408 14.29 -13.00 -15.47
N VAL A 409 14.02 -12.10 -14.52
CA VAL A 409 13.64 -10.71 -14.79
C VAL A 409 14.67 -9.74 -14.24
N GLU A 410 14.86 -8.62 -14.90
CA GLU A 410 15.77 -7.56 -14.50
C GLU A 410 15.04 -6.22 -14.46
N VAL A 411 15.29 -5.41 -13.42
CA VAL A 411 14.94 -3.98 -13.40
C VAL A 411 16.04 -3.22 -14.14
N PRO A 412 15.80 -2.69 -15.34
CA PRO A 412 16.83 -1.99 -16.10
C PRO A 412 17.21 -0.68 -15.42
N CYS A 413 18.51 -0.35 -15.46
CA CYS A 413 18.98 0.95 -15.00
C CYS A 413 18.90 1.97 -16.11
N GLU A 414 18.09 3.01 -15.93
CA GLU A 414 17.97 4.12 -16.87
C GLU A 414 19.19 5.06 -16.81
N ILE A 415 20.17 4.80 -17.63
CA ILE A 415 21.32 5.71 -17.74
C ILE A 415 20.91 6.88 -18.64
N ILE A 416 20.82 8.07 -18.06
CA ILE A 416 20.69 9.30 -18.84
C ILE A 416 21.98 9.48 -19.64
N THR A 417 22.03 8.94 -20.83
CA THR A 417 23.01 9.37 -21.81
C THR A 417 22.58 10.78 -22.23
N THR A 418 23.18 11.80 -21.62
CA THR A 418 23.21 13.11 -22.24
C THR A 418 24.01 12.94 -23.50
N THR A 419 23.35 12.61 -24.61
CA THR A 419 23.93 12.85 -25.93
C THR A 419 24.15 14.34 -25.99
N ILE A 420 25.39 14.77 -25.76
CA ILE A 420 25.84 16.05 -26.29
C ILE A 420 25.73 15.83 -27.79
N ASN A 421 24.65 16.34 -28.38
CA ASN A 421 24.58 16.44 -29.83
C ASN A 421 25.83 17.21 -30.24
N GLU A 422 26.82 16.54 -30.85
CA GLU A 422 27.95 17.20 -31.42
C GLU A 422 27.40 18.27 -32.36
N PHE A 423 27.75 19.50 -32.06
CA PHE A 423 27.36 20.66 -32.84
C PHE A 423 27.70 20.38 -34.31
N ASN A 424 26.67 20.28 -35.13
CA ASN A 424 26.87 20.24 -36.56
C ASN A 424 27.50 21.58 -36.96
N SER A 425 28.80 21.58 -37.26
CA SER A 425 29.66 22.75 -37.47
C SER A 425 29.27 23.62 -38.68
N ASN A 426 28.17 23.26 -39.36
CA ASN A 426 27.70 23.95 -40.58
C ASN A 426 26.53 24.89 -40.35
N LYS A 427 26.03 25.03 -39.10
CA LYS A 427 24.94 25.98 -38.81
C LYS A 427 25.48 27.40 -38.70
N LYS A 428 24.87 28.31 -39.39
CA LYS A 428 25.21 29.74 -39.34
C LYS A 428 24.28 30.48 -38.38
N LEU A 429 24.86 31.11 -37.37
CA LEU A 429 24.11 31.96 -36.44
C LEU A 429 23.47 33.14 -37.20
N THR A 430 22.18 33.33 -37.08
CA THR A 430 21.41 34.40 -37.73
C THR A 430 21.10 35.54 -36.77
N LYS A 431 20.68 35.23 -35.52
CA LYS A 431 20.29 36.24 -34.51
C LYS A 431 20.48 35.74 -33.10
N ILE A 432 20.60 36.68 -32.15
CA ILE A 432 20.63 36.44 -30.74
C ILE A 432 19.57 37.31 -30.02
N PHE A 433 18.67 36.70 -29.26
CA PHE A 433 17.65 37.40 -28.51
C PHE A 433 17.81 37.16 -27.00
N ASP A 434 17.42 38.18 -26.21
CA ASP A 434 17.24 38.01 -24.78
C ASP A 434 15.87 37.39 -24.45
N VAL A 435 15.61 37.14 -23.15
CA VAL A 435 14.34 36.57 -22.66
C VAL A 435 13.11 37.45 -22.93
N LEU A 436 13.30 38.72 -23.33
CA LEU A 436 12.25 39.67 -23.70
C LEU A 436 12.05 39.77 -25.21
N GLY A 437 12.78 38.95 -25.99
CA GLY A 437 12.71 38.96 -27.46
C GLY A 437 13.46 40.12 -28.13
N ARG A 438 14.35 40.84 -27.46
CA ARG A 438 15.14 41.94 -28.00
C ARG A 438 16.42 41.39 -28.64
N ASP A 439 16.77 41.90 -29.81
CA ASP A 439 18.03 41.56 -30.48
C ASP A 439 19.22 42.12 -29.69
N VAL A 440 20.14 41.28 -29.30
CA VAL A 440 21.26 41.63 -28.38
C VAL A 440 22.56 40.97 -28.84
N GLY A 441 23.69 41.55 -28.47
CA GLY A 441 25.00 40.94 -28.70
C GLY A 441 25.27 39.78 -27.74
N ALA A 442 26.21 38.90 -28.08
CA ALA A 442 26.58 37.68 -27.35
C ALA A 442 27.19 37.91 -25.93
N THR A 443 27.28 39.14 -25.47
CA THR A 443 27.98 39.52 -24.22
C THR A 443 27.06 39.77 -23.00
N ALA A 444 25.75 39.52 -23.14
CA ALA A 444 24.82 39.75 -22.06
C ALA A 444 24.89 38.60 -21.01
N LYS A 445 25.01 38.96 -19.74
CA LYS A 445 25.02 38.01 -18.59
C LYS A 445 23.61 37.48 -18.22
N THR A 446 22.74 37.36 -19.18
CA THR A 446 21.36 36.81 -19.04
C THR A 446 21.19 35.63 -19.99
N PRO A 447 20.20 34.77 -19.80
CA PRO A 447 19.90 33.71 -20.75
C PRO A 447 19.63 34.29 -22.13
N LEU A 448 20.34 33.80 -23.15
CA LEU A 448 20.27 34.23 -24.53
C LEU A 448 19.76 33.08 -25.43
N PHE A 449 18.98 33.43 -26.46
CA PHE A 449 18.50 32.50 -27.49
C PHE A 449 19.26 32.76 -28.78
N TYR A 450 19.99 31.76 -29.23
CA TYR A 450 20.76 31.77 -30.48
C TYR A 450 19.91 31.11 -31.58
N ILE A 451 19.57 31.86 -32.61
CA ILE A 451 18.78 31.35 -33.75
C ILE A 451 19.70 31.13 -34.92
N TYR A 452 19.62 29.95 -35.51
CA TYR A 452 20.45 29.53 -36.63
C TYR A 452 19.64 29.54 -37.96
N ASP A 453 20.36 29.46 -39.09
CA ASP A 453 19.81 29.51 -40.45
C ASP A 453 18.93 28.30 -40.79
N ASP A 454 19.05 27.19 -40.06
CA ASP A 454 18.21 26.01 -40.16
C ASP A 454 16.93 26.06 -39.29
N GLY A 455 16.68 27.22 -38.64
CA GLY A 455 15.53 27.42 -37.76
C GLY A 455 15.70 26.85 -36.36
N THR A 456 16.83 26.23 -36.01
CA THR A 456 17.10 25.76 -34.66
C THR A 456 17.36 26.92 -33.72
N VAL A 457 16.93 26.75 -32.44
CA VAL A 457 17.11 27.75 -31.38
C VAL A 457 17.85 27.08 -30.21
N GLU A 458 18.96 27.70 -29.80
CA GLU A 458 19.71 27.25 -28.64
C GLU A 458 19.62 28.27 -27.50
N LYS A 459 19.37 27.82 -26.26
CA LYS A 459 19.45 28.66 -25.06
C LYS A 459 20.86 28.55 -24.50
N ARG A 460 21.55 29.69 -24.32
CA ARG A 460 22.87 29.73 -23.67
C ARG A 460 22.86 30.69 -22.50
N ILE A 461 23.59 30.33 -21.42
CA ILE A 461 23.88 31.18 -20.30
C ILE A 461 25.39 31.28 -20.21
N ILE A 462 25.93 32.50 -20.32
CA ILE A 462 27.37 32.72 -20.20
C ILE A 462 27.63 32.92 -18.70
N ILE A 463 28.34 31.96 -18.12
CA ILE A 463 28.82 31.99 -16.72
C ILE A 463 30.32 32.24 -16.82
N GLU A 464 30.81 33.38 -16.30
CA GLU A 464 32.25 33.67 -16.12
C GLU A 464 32.70 33.10 -14.77
#